data_a0626c678175edb905cb2eab8135ee19
#
_entry.id   a0626c678175edb905cb2eab8135ee19
#
_cell.length_a   1.000
_cell.length_b   1.000
_cell.length_c   1.000
_cell.angle_alpha   90.00
_cell.angle_beta   90.00
_cell.angle_gamma   90.00
#
_symmetry.space_group_name_H-M   'P 1'
#
loop_
_entity.id
_entity.type
_entity.pdbx_description
1 polymer ?
#
loop_
_entity_poly.entity_id
_entity_poly.type
_entity_poly.pdbx_seq_one_letter_code
_entity_poly.pdbx_strand_id
1 'polypeptide(L)'
;MYKINDLYDLTHSQAKDYLSKYEYPWQALKGIKDFIIELGETLGDEYQEVNEHVWIHKDAKVFDSAYIGSPCIIGAGTEVRHCAFIRGSALVGENCVIGNSVELKNVIIFDNVQVPHYNYVVDSILGYKSHMGAGSITSNVKSDKTLVVVKDRFNHEEIETGLKKMGAMLGDYVEVGCNSVLNPGTVIGRNSNIYPLSRVRGVVPENSIFKELNDIVEKK
;
A
#
# COMPACT_ATOMS: atom_id res chain seq x y z
N MET A 1 -17.68 1.58 -8.01
CA MET A 1 -16.30 1.98 -7.60
C MET A 1 -16.11 1.80 -6.11
N TYR A 2 -15.03 1.20 -5.65
CA TYR A 2 -14.77 0.93 -4.22
C TYR A 2 -14.42 2.17 -3.43
N LYS A 3 -15.09 2.35 -2.29
CA LYS A 3 -14.80 3.36 -1.27
C LYS A 3 -13.86 2.80 -0.20
N ILE A 4 -13.38 3.63 0.71
CA ILE A 4 -12.46 3.22 1.78
C ILE A 4 -13.04 2.04 2.59
N ASN A 5 -14.27 2.14 3.05
CA ASN A 5 -14.88 1.09 3.89
C ASN A 5 -15.21 -0.19 3.12
N ASP A 6 -15.28 -0.14 1.80
CA ASP A 6 -15.43 -1.33 0.96
C ASP A 6 -14.13 -2.13 0.87
N LEU A 7 -12.98 -1.43 0.94
CA LEU A 7 -11.66 -2.03 0.81
C LEU A 7 -11.01 -2.40 2.14
N TYR A 8 -11.24 -1.61 3.21
CA TYR A 8 -10.44 -1.69 4.43
C TYR A 8 -11.28 -1.83 5.68
N ASP A 9 -10.88 -2.75 6.56
CA ASP A 9 -11.22 -2.68 7.97
C ASP A 9 -10.23 -1.73 8.66
N LEU A 10 -10.65 -0.51 8.89
CA LEU A 10 -9.82 0.54 9.44
C LEU A 10 -9.33 0.28 10.87
N THR A 11 -9.88 -0.74 11.56
CA THR A 11 -9.43 -1.11 12.92
C THR A 11 -8.02 -1.72 12.92
N HIS A 12 -7.51 -2.11 11.76
CA HIS A 12 -6.18 -2.67 11.54
C HIS A 12 -5.16 -1.65 11.03
N SER A 13 -5.34 -0.36 11.38
CA SER A 13 -4.37 0.67 11.02
C SER A 13 -4.44 1.88 11.93
N GLN A 14 -3.30 2.43 12.27
CA GLN A 14 -3.19 3.73 12.96
C GLN A 14 -3.72 4.89 12.10
N ALA A 15 -3.92 4.67 10.80
CA ALA A 15 -4.50 5.67 9.88
C ALA A 15 -6.04 5.73 9.89
N LYS A 16 -6.72 5.01 10.79
CA LYS A 16 -8.18 4.94 10.85
C LYS A 16 -8.85 6.31 10.73
N ASP A 17 -8.54 7.22 11.65
CA ASP A 17 -9.20 8.53 11.71
C ASP A 17 -8.81 9.44 10.55
N TYR A 18 -7.62 9.25 10.00
CA TYR A 18 -7.17 9.96 8.81
C TYR A 18 -7.92 9.49 7.56
N LEU A 19 -7.97 8.18 7.32
CA LEU A 19 -8.63 7.59 6.15
C LEU A 19 -10.15 7.81 6.17
N SER A 20 -10.78 7.81 7.35
CA SER A 20 -12.23 8.04 7.51
C SER A 20 -12.69 9.41 7.00
N LYS A 21 -11.78 10.35 6.77
CA LYS A 21 -12.10 11.68 6.23
C LYS A 21 -12.37 11.67 4.72
N TYR A 22 -12.05 10.59 4.03
CA TYR A 22 -12.09 10.50 2.57
C TYR A 22 -13.13 9.47 2.10
N GLU A 23 -13.67 9.71 0.92
CA GLU A 23 -14.57 8.76 0.26
C GLU A 23 -13.77 7.66 -0.45
N TYR A 24 -12.78 8.07 -1.23
CA TYR A 24 -11.93 7.16 -2.00
C TYR A 24 -10.50 7.12 -1.48
N PRO A 25 -9.84 5.95 -1.46
CA PRO A 25 -8.52 5.79 -0.83
C PRO A 25 -7.42 6.67 -1.46
N TRP A 26 -7.45 6.89 -2.76
CA TRP A 26 -6.44 7.73 -3.43
C TRP A 26 -6.50 9.21 -3.03
N GLN A 27 -7.62 9.69 -2.49
CA GLN A 27 -7.74 11.06 -2.00
C GLN A 27 -6.81 11.32 -0.81
N ALA A 28 -6.51 10.28 -0.03
CA ALA A 28 -5.61 10.39 1.12
C ALA A 28 -4.14 10.56 0.74
N LEU A 29 -3.72 10.19 -0.48
CA LEU A 29 -2.29 10.14 -0.86
C LEU A 29 -1.56 11.48 -0.73
N LYS A 30 -2.25 12.60 -0.93
CA LYS A 30 -1.63 13.95 -0.88
C LYS A 30 -1.22 14.36 0.53
N GLY A 31 -1.94 13.89 1.54
CA GLY A 31 -1.76 14.31 2.93
C GLY A 31 -0.96 13.32 3.78
N ILE A 32 -0.49 12.19 3.25
CA ILE A 32 0.20 11.14 4.02
C ILE A 32 1.40 11.70 4.78
N LYS A 33 2.19 12.57 4.15
CA LYS A 33 3.38 13.15 4.79
C LYS A 33 3.05 13.88 6.08
N ASP A 34 2.12 14.84 5.98
CA ASP A 34 1.74 15.70 7.11
C ASP A 34 1.04 14.88 8.20
N PHE A 35 0.17 13.96 7.78
CA PHE A 35 -0.48 13.01 8.69
C PHE A 35 0.51 12.17 9.51
N ILE A 36 1.58 11.64 8.89
CA ILE A 36 2.59 10.85 9.61
C ILE A 36 3.32 11.70 10.64
N ILE A 37 3.63 12.95 10.33
CA ILE A 37 4.26 13.87 11.28
C ILE A 37 3.32 14.14 12.46
N GLU A 38 2.08 14.51 12.19
CA GLU A 38 1.06 14.76 13.23
C GLU A 38 0.83 13.51 14.10
N LEU A 39 0.72 12.33 13.50
CA LEU A 39 0.54 11.08 14.23
C LEU A 39 1.77 10.77 15.09
N GLY A 40 2.97 10.91 14.52
CA GLY A 40 4.23 10.62 15.19
C GLY A 40 4.42 11.40 16.49
N GLU A 41 4.04 12.68 16.50
CA GLU A 41 4.09 13.55 17.69
C GLU A 41 3.14 13.09 18.81
N THR A 42 2.17 12.24 18.52
CA THR A 42 1.20 11.71 19.51
C THR A 42 1.54 10.31 20.01
N LEU A 43 2.57 9.67 19.46
CA LEU A 43 2.97 8.31 19.83
C LEU A 43 3.53 8.28 21.26
N GLY A 44 3.21 7.20 21.98
CA GLY A 44 3.70 6.99 23.36
C GLY A 44 5.12 6.46 23.42
N ASP A 45 5.59 6.22 24.65
CA ASP A 45 6.95 5.79 24.99
C ASP A 45 7.37 4.44 24.37
N GLU A 46 6.43 3.71 23.76
CA GLU A 46 6.71 2.49 23.02
C GLU A 46 7.40 2.75 21.68
N TYR A 47 7.37 4.00 21.18
CA TYR A 47 8.04 4.43 19.98
C TYR A 47 9.24 5.30 20.31
N GLN A 48 10.33 5.07 19.60
CA GLN A 48 11.53 5.90 19.66
C GLN A 48 11.65 6.72 18.37
N GLU A 49 11.79 8.03 18.49
CA GLU A 49 12.20 8.89 17.38
C GLU A 49 13.72 8.72 17.16
N VAL A 50 14.10 7.93 16.17
CA VAL A 50 15.51 7.59 15.89
C VAL A 50 16.19 8.64 15.00
N ASN A 51 15.42 9.38 14.22
CA ASN A 51 15.81 10.56 13.45
C ASN A 51 14.61 11.49 13.38
N GLU A 52 14.80 12.73 12.94
CA GLU A 52 13.73 13.71 12.76
C GLU A 52 12.55 13.12 11.99
N HIS A 53 11.39 13.02 12.64
CA HIS A 53 10.15 12.43 12.13
C HIS A 53 10.26 10.96 11.67
N VAL A 54 11.14 10.19 12.30
CA VAL A 54 11.24 8.74 12.08
C VAL A 54 11.02 8.03 13.42
N TRP A 55 9.82 7.46 13.60
CA TRP A 55 9.43 6.74 14.81
C TRP A 55 9.40 5.23 14.57
N ILE A 56 10.12 4.50 15.41
CA ILE A 56 10.22 3.05 15.33
C ILE A 56 9.76 2.47 16.67
N HIS A 57 8.77 1.55 16.61
CA HIS A 57 8.34 0.84 17.79
C HIS A 57 9.48 -0.03 18.35
N LYS A 58 9.63 -0.10 19.66
CA LYS A 58 10.72 -0.84 20.33
C LYS A 58 10.76 -2.34 20.02
N ASP A 59 9.62 -2.95 19.67
CA ASP A 59 9.52 -4.35 19.28
C ASP A 59 9.70 -4.56 17.77
N ALA A 60 9.90 -3.49 16.99
CA ALA A 60 10.21 -3.60 15.59
C ALA A 60 11.69 -3.99 15.39
N LYS A 61 11.95 -4.76 14.34
CA LYS A 61 13.28 -5.21 13.98
C LYS A 61 13.75 -4.58 12.69
N VAL A 62 14.69 -3.66 12.77
CA VAL A 62 15.30 -3.02 11.60
C VAL A 62 16.72 -3.55 11.43
N PHE A 63 17.03 -4.08 10.23
CA PHE A 63 18.37 -4.58 9.92
C PHE A 63 19.30 -3.44 9.49
N ASP A 64 20.58 -3.54 9.82
CA ASP A 64 21.58 -2.48 9.71
C ASP A 64 21.73 -1.90 8.30
N SER A 65 21.47 -2.69 7.26
CA SER A 65 21.57 -2.26 5.86
C SER A 65 20.28 -1.63 5.30
N ALA A 66 19.23 -1.51 6.09
CA ALA A 66 18.02 -0.81 5.68
C ALA A 66 18.20 0.71 5.77
N TYR A 67 17.63 1.43 4.83
CA TYR A 67 17.52 2.89 4.89
C TYR A 67 16.09 3.30 5.18
N ILE A 68 15.90 4.14 6.19
CA ILE A 68 14.59 4.68 6.56
C ILE A 68 14.65 6.22 6.50
N GLY A 69 13.98 6.77 5.49
CA GLY A 69 13.84 8.22 5.29
C GLY A 69 12.60 8.78 5.98
N SER A 70 12.65 10.06 6.27
CA SER A 70 11.61 10.84 6.95
C SER A 70 10.50 11.33 6.01
N PRO A 71 9.25 11.52 6.52
CA PRO A 71 8.76 10.99 7.77
C PRO A 71 8.39 9.51 7.65
N CYS A 72 8.51 8.77 8.74
CA CYS A 72 8.21 7.34 8.76
C CYS A 72 7.75 6.88 10.16
N ILE A 73 6.77 5.97 10.19
CA ILE A 73 6.39 5.24 11.39
C ILE A 73 6.49 3.75 11.09
N ILE A 74 7.16 2.99 11.96
CA ILE A 74 7.26 1.53 11.88
C ILE A 74 6.61 0.93 13.13
N GLY A 75 5.53 0.15 12.93
CA GLY A 75 4.72 -0.46 13.98
C GLY A 75 5.37 -1.65 14.68
N ALA A 76 4.75 -2.07 15.79
CA ALA A 76 5.21 -3.16 16.63
C ALA A 76 5.37 -4.48 15.86
N GLY A 77 6.40 -5.25 16.19
CA GLY A 77 6.64 -6.58 15.60
C GLY A 77 6.98 -6.58 14.10
N THR A 78 7.09 -5.41 13.48
CA THR A 78 7.42 -5.28 12.05
C THR A 78 8.90 -5.51 11.82
N GLU A 79 9.22 -6.28 10.76
CA GLU A 79 10.59 -6.49 10.29
C GLU A 79 10.88 -5.63 9.05
N VAL A 80 11.90 -4.75 9.14
CA VAL A 80 12.49 -4.04 8.00
C VAL A 80 13.83 -4.71 7.67
N ARG A 81 13.83 -5.51 6.61
CA ARG A 81 14.92 -6.42 6.29
C ARG A 81 16.06 -5.75 5.51
N HIS A 82 17.11 -6.53 5.23
CA HIS A 82 18.32 -6.08 4.55
C HIS A 82 18.03 -5.34 3.24
N CYS A 83 18.72 -4.21 3.04
CA CYS A 83 18.62 -3.40 1.83
C CYS A 83 17.22 -2.84 1.51
N ALA A 84 16.28 -2.87 2.46
CA ALA A 84 15.03 -2.14 2.30
C ALA A 84 15.30 -0.63 2.18
N PHE A 85 14.63 0.03 1.25
CA PHE A 85 14.78 1.45 0.98
C PHE A 85 13.44 2.17 1.19
N ILE A 86 13.20 2.63 2.40
CA ILE A 86 12.02 3.44 2.75
C ILE A 86 12.38 4.90 2.53
N ARG A 87 11.83 5.50 1.47
CA ARG A 87 12.18 6.88 1.07
C ARG A 87 11.50 7.97 1.90
N GLY A 88 10.53 7.58 2.71
CA GLY A 88 9.74 8.49 3.54
C GLY A 88 8.28 8.60 3.11
N SER A 89 7.51 9.35 3.89
CA SER A 89 6.05 9.39 3.84
C SER A 89 5.47 7.98 3.93
N ALA A 90 5.98 7.16 4.86
CA ALA A 90 5.60 5.77 5.00
C ALA A 90 5.06 5.49 6.41
N LEU A 91 3.79 5.10 6.50
CA LEU A 91 3.22 4.48 7.68
C LEU A 91 3.21 2.98 7.46
N VAL A 92 3.94 2.24 8.29
CA VAL A 92 3.96 0.77 8.29
C VAL A 92 3.35 0.28 9.59
N GLY A 93 2.27 -0.48 9.47
CA GLY A 93 1.52 -1.04 10.60
C GLY A 93 2.29 -2.09 11.40
N GLU A 94 1.57 -2.84 12.22
CA GLU A 94 2.13 -3.85 13.10
C GLU A 94 2.32 -5.20 12.39
N ASN A 95 3.31 -5.98 12.84
CA ASN A 95 3.60 -7.33 12.38
C ASN A 95 3.76 -7.44 10.85
N CYS A 96 4.27 -6.37 10.22
CA CYS A 96 4.54 -6.34 8.79
C CYS A 96 5.91 -6.90 8.44
N VAL A 97 6.09 -7.26 7.17
CA VAL A 97 7.40 -7.59 6.60
C VAL A 97 7.70 -6.64 5.46
N ILE A 98 8.68 -5.76 5.64
CA ILE A 98 9.29 -4.96 4.58
C ILE A 98 10.63 -5.60 4.24
N GLY A 99 10.60 -6.40 3.19
CA GLY A 99 11.65 -7.37 2.92
C GLY A 99 12.87 -6.84 2.19
N ASN A 100 13.68 -7.78 1.73
CA ASN A 100 14.93 -7.47 1.05
C ASN A 100 14.72 -6.64 -0.22
N SER A 101 15.46 -5.53 -0.32
CA SER A 101 15.46 -4.66 -1.50
C SER A 101 14.07 -4.15 -1.91
N VAL A 102 13.21 -3.93 -0.94
CA VAL A 102 11.88 -3.30 -1.14
C VAL A 102 12.04 -1.79 -1.11
N GLU A 103 11.45 -1.11 -2.08
CA GLU A 103 11.34 0.35 -2.06
C GLU A 103 9.93 0.78 -1.68
N LEU A 104 9.81 1.63 -0.62
CA LEU A 104 8.55 2.26 -0.19
C LEU A 104 8.63 3.78 -0.29
N LYS A 105 7.56 4.42 -0.76
CA LYS A 105 7.40 5.87 -0.72
C LYS A 105 5.93 6.27 -0.79
N ASN A 106 5.52 7.18 0.09
CA ASN A 106 4.16 7.72 0.12
C ASN A 106 3.11 6.61 0.19
N VAL A 107 3.14 5.86 1.29
CA VAL A 107 2.35 4.65 1.49
C VAL A 107 1.71 4.59 2.88
N ILE A 108 0.56 3.95 2.95
CA ILE A 108 -0.03 3.43 4.18
C ILE A 108 -0.11 1.92 4.05
N ILE A 109 0.63 1.23 4.91
CA ILE A 109 0.69 -0.22 5.00
C ILE A 109 -0.04 -0.62 6.29
N PHE A 110 -1.13 -1.37 6.16
CA PHE A 110 -1.92 -1.85 7.30
C PHE A 110 -1.18 -2.97 8.05
N ASP A 111 -1.75 -3.42 9.15
CA ASP A 111 -1.14 -4.47 9.96
C ASP A 111 -1.06 -5.82 9.21
N ASN A 112 -0.05 -6.61 9.55
CA ASN A 112 0.18 -7.95 9.00
C ASN A 112 0.41 -8.00 7.48
N VAL A 113 0.73 -6.89 6.84
CA VAL A 113 1.04 -6.84 5.41
C VAL A 113 2.44 -7.38 5.15
N GLN A 114 2.58 -8.12 4.04
CA GLN A 114 3.86 -8.66 3.61
C GLN A 114 4.28 -8.10 2.24
N VAL A 115 5.41 -7.40 2.24
CA VAL A 115 6.10 -6.91 1.03
C VAL A 115 7.53 -7.47 1.08
N PRO A 116 7.74 -8.79 0.79
CA PRO A 116 8.92 -9.49 1.28
C PRO A 116 10.17 -9.39 0.40
N HIS A 117 10.04 -9.17 -0.92
CA HIS A 117 11.19 -9.33 -1.82
C HIS A 117 11.11 -8.47 -3.08
N TYR A 118 12.09 -7.56 -3.28
CA TYR A 118 12.30 -6.82 -4.52
C TYR A 118 11.05 -6.11 -5.05
N ASN A 119 10.25 -5.57 -4.16
CA ASN A 119 9.01 -4.88 -4.52
C ASN A 119 9.25 -3.37 -4.64
N TYR A 120 8.52 -2.74 -5.55
CA TYR A 120 8.41 -1.29 -5.62
C TYR A 120 6.97 -0.89 -5.28
N VAL A 121 6.78 -0.29 -4.11
CA VAL A 121 5.45 0.09 -3.61
C VAL A 121 5.44 1.57 -3.30
N VAL A 122 4.76 2.33 -4.15
CA VAL A 122 4.74 3.79 -4.07
C VAL A 122 3.35 4.34 -4.35
N ASP A 123 3.03 5.49 -3.70
CA ASP A 123 1.75 6.18 -3.85
C ASP A 123 0.57 5.20 -3.74
N SER A 124 0.58 4.36 -2.70
CA SER A 124 -0.28 3.19 -2.57
C SER A 124 -0.78 2.99 -1.14
N ILE A 125 -1.92 2.30 -1.00
CA ILE A 125 -2.43 1.84 0.29
C ILE A 125 -2.63 0.33 0.20
N LEU A 126 -2.04 -0.41 1.15
CA LEU A 126 -2.11 -1.86 1.25
C LEU A 126 -2.91 -2.24 2.48
N GLY A 127 -4.05 -2.89 2.27
CA GLY A 127 -4.98 -3.30 3.33
C GLY A 127 -4.47 -4.46 4.17
N TYR A 128 -5.16 -4.73 5.25
CA TYR A 128 -4.83 -5.73 6.26
C TYR A 128 -4.55 -7.12 5.66
N LYS A 129 -3.44 -7.72 6.07
CA LYS A 129 -2.99 -9.04 5.58
C LYS A 129 -2.85 -9.14 4.06
N SER A 130 -2.67 -8.03 3.34
CA SER A 130 -2.33 -8.13 1.93
C SER A 130 -0.86 -8.54 1.74
N HIS A 131 -0.59 -9.16 0.59
CA HIS A 131 0.73 -9.70 0.26
C HIS A 131 1.14 -9.33 -1.17
N MET A 132 2.38 -8.87 -1.31
CA MET A 132 3.01 -8.58 -2.60
C MET A 132 4.04 -9.65 -2.93
N GLY A 133 3.76 -10.55 -3.85
CA GLY A 133 4.72 -11.56 -4.31
C GLY A 133 6.03 -10.94 -4.83
N ALA A 134 7.10 -11.72 -4.81
CA ALA A 134 8.44 -11.26 -5.17
C ALA A 134 8.47 -10.55 -6.53
N GLY A 135 9.12 -9.38 -6.61
CA GLY A 135 9.26 -8.61 -7.84
C GLY A 135 7.98 -7.93 -8.34
N SER A 136 6.85 -8.06 -7.64
CA SER A 136 5.64 -7.31 -8.01
C SER A 136 5.78 -5.82 -7.65
N ILE A 137 5.17 -4.95 -8.48
CA ILE A 137 5.33 -3.50 -8.37
C ILE A 137 4.02 -2.74 -8.52
N THR A 138 3.94 -1.57 -7.86
CA THR A 138 2.88 -0.57 -8.08
C THR A 138 3.43 0.54 -8.97
N SER A 139 3.22 0.45 -10.29
CA SER A 139 3.58 1.55 -11.19
C SER A 139 2.69 2.76 -10.94
N ASN A 140 3.26 3.93 -10.70
CA ASN A 140 2.53 5.10 -10.23
C ASN A 140 2.40 6.24 -11.23
N VAL A 141 3.08 6.17 -12.40
CA VAL A 141 3.07 7.22 -13.41
C VAL A 141 2.67 6.65 -14.76
N LYS A 142 1.70 7.28 -15.40
CA LYS A 142 1.32 6.96 -16.79
C LYS A 142 2.40 7.41 -17.78
N SER A 143 2.60 6.66 -18.86
CA SER A 143 3.61 6.97 -19.89
C SER A 143 3.36 8.32 -20.55
N ASP A 144 2.09 8.70 -20.75
CA ASP A 144 1.66 9.95 -21.35
C ASP A 144 1.68 11.16 -20.38
N LYS A 145 2.07 10.94 -19.09
CA LYS A 145 2.12 11.96 -18.03
C LYS A 145 0.79 12.66 -17.73
N THR A 146 -0.32 12.16 -18.22
CA THR A 146 -1.67 12.67 -17.91
C THR A 146 -2.12 12.25 -16.50
N LEU A 147 -3.21 12.82 -16.01
CA LEU A 147 -3.78 12.47 -14.72
C LEU A 147 -4.25 11.01 -14.72
N VAL A 148 -4.15 10.39 -13.55
CA VAL A 148 -4.61 9.01 -13.36
C VAL A 148 -6.14 9.00 -13.28
N VAL A 149 -6.75 8.08 -14.00
CA VAL A 149 -8.18 7.79 -13.97
C VAL A 149 -8.35 6.35 -13.48
N VAL A 150 -9.14 6.16 -12.44
CA VAL A 150 -9.55 4.83 -11.99
C VAL A 150 -10.74 4.37 -12.83
N LYS A 151 -10.60 3.19 -13.45
CA LYS A 151 -11.61 2.65 -14.36
C LYS A 151 -12.18 1.35 -13.79
N ASP A 152 -13.47 1.36 -13.52
CA ASP A 152 -14.24 0.18 -13.16
C ASP A 152 -15.03 -0.32 -14.36
N ARG A 153 -14.51 -1.34 -15.02
CA ARG A 153 -15.15 -1.92 -16.24
C ARG A 153 -16.38 -2.74 -15.92
N PHE A 154 -16.52 -3.22 -14.68
CA PHE A 154 -17.65 -4.05 -14.26
C PHE A 154 -18.88 -3.21 -13.98
N ASN A 155 -18.68 -2.01 -13.40
CA ASN A 155 -19.76 -1.07 -13.11
C ASN A 155 -19.87 0.06 -14.14
N HIS A 156 -19.03 0.05 -15.21
CA HIS A 156 -18.98 1.10 -16.22
C HIS A 156 -18.73 2.50 -15.63
N GLU A 157 -17.90 2.57 -14.60
CA GLU A 157 -17.56 3.82 -13.91
C GLU A 157 -16.11 4.23 -14.18
N GLU A 158 -15.89 5.53 -14.33
CA GLU A 158 -14.56 6.13 -14.41
C GLU A 158 -14.49 7.33 -13.48
N ILE A 159 -13.43 7.40 -12.64
CA ILE A 159 -13.22 8.54 -11.74
C ILE A 159 -11.84 9.14 -11.99
N GLU A 160 -11.83 10.43 -12.31
CA GLU A 160 -10.61 11.22 -12.38
C GLU A 160 -10.08 11.47 -10.96
N THR A 161 -8.83 11.06 -10.69
CA THR A 161 -8.26 11.19 -9.35
C THR A 161 -7.70 12.56 -9.03
N GLY A 162 -7.45 13.38 -10.05
CA GLY A 162 -6.73 14.65 -9.93
C GLY A 162 -5.24 14.48 -9.61
N LEU A 163 -4.72 13.25 -9.70
CA LEU A 163 -3.33 12.92 -9.35
C LEU A 163 -2.52 12.58 -10.59
N LYS A 164 -1.28 13.09 -10.66
CA LYS A 164 -0.28 12.65 -11.66
C LYS A 164 0.40 11.34 -11.26
N LYS A 165 0.39 11.01 -9.95
CA LYS A 165 1.00 9.81 -9.39
C LYS A 165 -0.01 9.11 -8.50
N MET A 166 -0.27 7.86 -8.81
CA MET A 166 -1.08 6.95 -8.00
C MET A 166 -0.66 5.53 -8.39
N GLY A 167 -0.23 4.75 -7.42
CA GLY A 167 0.11 3.34 -7.59
C GLY A 167 -1.15 2.47 -7.56
N ALA A 168 -1.29 1.67 -6.50
CA ALA A 168 -2.41 0.76 -6.35
C ALA A 168 -3.05 0.84 -4.97
N MET A 169 -4.34 0.52 -4.90
CA MET A 169 -5.11 0.35 -3.68
C MET A 169 -5.47 -1.12 -3.54
N LEU A 170 -4.88 -1.80 -2.58
CA LEU A 170 -5.14 -3.22 -2.29
C LEU A 170 -6.08 -3.31 -1.09
N GLY A 171 -7.25 -3.91 -1.28
CA GLY A 171 -8.15 -4.23 -0.18
C GLY A 171 -7.54 -5.25 0.77
N ASP A 172 -8.23 -5.50 1.88
CA ASP A 172 -7.80 -6.50 2.87
C ASP A 172 -7.71 -7.90 2.23
N TYR A 173 -6.72 -8.70 2.67
CA TYR A 173 -6.49 -10.08 2.23
C TYR A 173 -6.22 -10.24 0.72
N VAL A 174 -5.72 -9.21 0.05
CA VAL A 174 -5.33 -9.30 -1.36
C VAL A 174 -3.98 -10.00 -1.50
N GLU A 175 -3.89 -10.95 -2.43
CA GLU A 175 -2.66 -11.68 -2.75
C GLU A 175 -2.19 -11.33 -4.18
N VAL A 176 -1.03 -10.73 -4.31
CA VAL A 176 -0.44 -10.38 -5.61
C VAL A 176 0.67 -11.36 -5.96
N GLY A 177 0.52 -12.07 -7.07
CA GLY A 177 1.51 -13.03 -7.58
C GLY A 177 2.82 -12.37 -8.02
N CYS A 178 3.89 -13.16 -7.99
CA CYS A 178 5.24 -12.69 -8.31
C CYS A 178 5.34 -12.02 -9.69
N ASN A 179 6.22 -11.01 -9.80
CA ASN A 179 6.51 -10.26 -11.03
C ASN A 179 5.28 -9.65 -11.71
N SER A 180 4.22 -9.38 -10.94
CA SER A 180 3.04 -8.69 -11.46
C SER A 180 3.24 -7.18 -11.43
N VAL A 181 2.66 -6.50 -12.42
CA VAL A 181 2.66 -5.03 -12.53
C VAL A 181 1.25 -4.51 -12.31
N LEU A 182 1.09 -3.78 -11.20
CA LEU A 182 -0.14 -3.03 -10.94
C LEU A 182 0.02 -1.64 -11.55
N ASN A 183 -0.69 -1.37 -12.67
CA ASN A 183 -0.59 -0.10 -13.38
C ASN A 183 -1.19 1.06 -12.57
N PRO A 184 -0.84 2.32 -12.89
CA PRO A 184 -1.39 3.48 -12.21
C PRO A 184 -2.92 3.47 -12.17
N GLY A 185 -3.48 3.64 -10.96
CA GLY A 185 -4.92 3.63 -10.76
C GLY A 185 -5.54 2.24 -10.63
N THR A 186 -4.75 1.21 -10.33
CA THR A 186 -5.27 -0.12 -9.99
C THR A 186 -5.91 -0.10 -8.61
N VAL A 187 -7.12 -0.67 -8.52
CA VAL A 187 -7.85 -0.89 -7.26
C VAL A 187 -8.29 -2.34 -7.20
N ILE A 188 -7.89 -3.05 -6.16
CA ILE A 188 -8.18 -4.49 -6.01
C ILE A 188 -9.09 -4.69 -4.81
N GLY A 189 -10.28 -5.23 -5.04
CA GLY A 189 -11.26 -5.54 -4.00
C GLY A 189 -10.74 -6.59 -3.02
N ARG A 190 -11.36 -6.64 -1.83
CA ARG A 190 -10.97 -7.56 -0.74
C ARG A 190 -10.89 -9.00 -1.20
N ASN A 191 -10.02 -9.78 -0.54
CA ASN A 191 -9.97 -11.24 -0.70
C ASN A 191 -9.75 -11.71 -2.15
N SER A 192 -9.01 -10.93 -2.95
CA SER A 192 -8.76 -11.26 -4.35
C SER A 192 -7.32 -11.67 -4.59
N ASN A 193 -7.11 -12.54 -5.58
CA ASN A 193 -5.81 -13.03 -5.97
C ASN A 193 -5.45 -12.54 -7.38
N ILE A 194 -4.24 -12.07 -7.54
CA ILE A 194 -3.64 -11.75 -8.83
C ILE A 194 -2.62 -12.84 -9.18
N TYR A 195 -2.78 -13.50 -10.31
CA TYR A 195 -1.84 -14.52 -10.75
C TYR A 195 -0.47 -13.92 -11.08
N PRO A 196 0.60 -14.72 -10.92
CA PRO A 196 1.95 -14.27 -11.29
C PRO A 196 2.04 -13.78 -12.73
N LEU A 197 2.99 -12.86 -12.99
CA LEU A 197 3.25 -12.27 -14.29
C LEU A 197 2.07 -11.47 -14.88
N SER A 198 1.14 -11.06 -14.03
CA SER A 198 -0.04 -10.32 -14.47
C SER A 198 0.26 -8.84 -14.68
N ARG A 199 -0.42 -8.26 -15.69
CA ARG A 199 -0.49 -6.82 -15.90
C ARG A 199 -1.91 -6.32 -15.58
N VAL A 200 -2.08 -5.83 -14.34
CA VAL A 200 -3.38 -5.37 -13.83
C VAL A 200 -3.61 -3.90 -14.15
N ARG A 201 -4.84 -3.54 -14.52
CA ARG A 201 -5.25 -2.15 -14.75
C ARG A 201 -6.72 -1.95 -14.40
N GLY A 202 -7.00 -0.88 -13.65
CA GLY A 202 -8.36 -0.53 -13.21
C GLY A 202 -8.80 -1.36 -12.01
N VAL A 203 -10.10 -1.54 -11.86
CA VAL A 203 -10.70 -2.25 -10.73
C VAL A 203 -10.71 -3.76 -10.97
N VAL A 204 -10.29 -4.51 -9.96
CA VAL A 204 -10.49 -5.96 -9.86
C VAL A 204 -11.56 -6.19 -8.79
N PRO A 205 -12.65 -6.93 -9.08
CA PRO A 205 -13.70 -7.20 -8.11
C PRO A 205 -13.18 -7.92 -6.86
N GLU A 206 -13.85 -7.71 -5.74
CA GLU A 206 -13.61 -8.50 -4.54
C GLU A 206 -13.91 -9.99 -4.75
N ASN A 207 -13.33 -10.84 -3.92
CA ASN A 207 -13.51 -12.29 -3.98
C ASN A 207 -13.22 -12.89 -5.38
N SER A 208 -12.22 -12.34 -6.07
CA SER A 208 -11.90 -12.68 -7.46
C SER A 208 -10.51 -13.23 -7.63
N ILE A 209 -10.31 -14.00 -8.71
CA ILE A 209 -9.00 -14.40 -9.20
C ILE A 209 -8.77 -13.73 -10.55
N PHE A 210 -7.81 -12.82 -10.61
CA PHE A 210 -7.34 -12.21 -11.85
C PHE A 210 -6.26 -13.09 -12.47
N LYS A 211 -6.56 -13.74 -13.58
CA LYS A 211 -5.60 -14.57 -14.33
C LYS A 211 -4.94 -13.79 -15.46
N GLU A 212 -5.76 -13.11 -16.23
CA GLU A 212 -5.36 -12.16 -17.26
C GLU A 212 -6.47 -11.12 -17.49
N LEU A 213 -6.22 -10.13 -18.33
CA LEU A 213 -7.11 -8.95 -18.45
C LEU A 213 -8.59 -9.29 -18.75
N ASN A 214 -8.84 -10.41 -19.42
CA ASN A 214 -10.18 -10.85 -19.79
C ASN A 214 -10.60 -12.18 -19.11
N ASP A 215 -9.83 -12.66 -18.14
CA ASP A 215 -10.10 -13.90 -17.40
C ASP A 215 -10.06 -13.61 -15.90
N ILE A 216 -11.19 -13.09 -15.39
CA ILE A 216 -11.39 -12.85 -13.96
C ILE A 216 -12.55 -13.73 -13.51
N VAL A 217 -12.28 -14.61 -12.55
CA VAL A 217 -13.27 -15.56 -12.02
C VAL A 217 -13.48 -15.34 -10.52
N GLU A 218 -14.65 -15.73 -10.05
CA GLU A 218 -14.99 -15.69 -8.62
C GLU A 218 -14.10 -16.66 -7.84
N LYS A 219 -13.65 -16.22 -6.68
CA LYS A 219 -12.88 -17.04 -5.75
C LYS A 219 -13.85 -17.94 -4.97
N LYS A 220 -13.66 -19.26 -5.09
CA LYS A 220 -14.44 -20.27 -4.37
C LYS A 220 -13.87 -20.53 -2.97
#